data_ee4a3bb441fb667ea7cd1b7533c3d577
#
_entry.id   ee4a3bb441fb667ea7cd1b7533c3d577
#
_cell.length_a   1.000
_cell.length_b   1.000
_cell.length_c   1.000
_cell.angle_alpha   90.00
_cell.angle_beta   90.00
_cell.angle_gamma   90.00
#
_symmetry.space_group_name_H-M   'P 1'
#
loop_
_entity.id
_entity.type
_entity.pdbx_description
1 polymer ?
#
loop_
_entity_poly.entity_id
_entity_poly.type
_entity_poly.pdbx_seq_one_letter_code
_entity_poly.pdbx_strand_id
1 'polypeptide(L)'
;MLTLRRFLATLGPGTVWLTLFLVLPLLIVFVYSLLTRTDVGQVGLPFTLENWQRVFGYDALFEEFVPDNLQVLWRSVWVAGLATGLCVLLGYPLAFYIAAQSERRRRLLLLLLIIPFWTNFLIRIYAWIIILRPFGLFPSTLAVLLGMTYAYLPFFVLPVYASVEKVDWRLVEAAEDLGATPARAFWAAVVPQTLPGLVAGVILTFVPALGTFVVSDILGGAKTALVGNLVQNQFGQSGDWAYGSALSFLLLAVVLIGLWLYARAAGQRGLEDLA
;
A
#
# COMPACT_ATOMS: atom_id res chain seq x y z
N MET A 1 -16.92 35.42 -3.78
CA MET A 1 -17.25 34.48 -4.87
C MET A 1 -16.11 34.49 -5.89
N LEU A 2 -15.38 33.40 -6.03
CA LEU A 2 -14.41 33.23 -7.13
C LEU A 2 -15.20 33.21 -8.42
N THR A 3 -14.93 34.17 -9.33
CA THR A 3 -15.58 34.17 -10.63
C THR A 3 -15.23 32.86 -11.36
N LEU A 4 -16.18 32.30 -12.13
CA LEU A 4 -16.00 31.03 -12.88
C LEU A 4 -14.68 31.04 -13.70
N ARG A 5 -14.30 32.21 -14.27
CA ARG A 5 -13.02 32.36 -14.96
C ARG A 5 -11.79 32.16 -14.08
N ARG A 6 -11.78 32.63 -12.83
CA ARG A 6 -10.66 32.42 -11.89
C ARG A 6 -10.62 30.98 -11.43
N PHE A 7 -11.77 30.36 -11.17
CA PHE A 7 -11.89 28.95 -10.85
C PHE A 7 -11.33 28.05 -11.98
N LEU A 8 -11.74 28.30 -13.23
CA LEU A 8 -11.23 27.57 -14.39
C LEU A 8 -9.74 27.85 -14.66
N ALA A 9 -9.24 29.06 -14.43
CA ALA A 9 -7.83 29.38 -14.63
C ALA A 9 -6.92 28.74 -13.56
N THR A 10 -7.39 28.57 -12.32
CA THR A 10 -6.59 27.99 -11.24
C THR A 10 -6.68 26.47 -11.18
N LEU A 11 -7.87 25.90 -11.35
CA LEU A 11 -8.07 24.45 -11.28
C LEU A 11 -8.05 23.75 -12.65
N GLY A 12 -8.34 24.48 -13.73
CA GLY A 12 -8.43 23.94 -15.09
C GLY A 12 -7.16 23.18 -15.52
N PRO A 13 -5.96 23.77 -15.45
CA PRO A 13 -4.73 23.07 -15.86
C PRO A 13 -4.48 21.80 -15.08
N GLY A 14 -4.70 21.82 -13.74
CA GLY A 14 -4.57 20.63 -12.89
C GLY A 14 -5.60 19.56 -13.22
N THR A 15 -6.85 19.96 -13.43
CA THR A 15 -7.92 19.02 -13.80
C THR A 15 -7.67 18.38 -15.16
N VAL A 16 -7.27 19.17 -16.17
CA VAL A 16 -6.91 18.65 -17.49
C VAL A 16 -5.74 17.67 -17.39
N TRP A 17 -4.71 18.00 -16.62
CA TRP A 17 -3.57 17.11 -16.40
C TRP A 17 -3.98 15.78 -15.75
N LEU A 18 -4.76 15.84 -14.67
CA LEU A 18 -5.26 14.63 -13.99
C LEU A 18 -6.17 13.80 -14.91
N THR A 19 -7.04 14.45 -15.68
CA THR A 19 -7.91 13.73 -16.62
C THR A 19 -7.10 13.04 -17.71
N LEU A 20 -6.12 13.71 -18.29
CA LEU A 20 -5.33 13.17 -19.39
C LEU A 20 -4.37 12.06 -18.94
N PHE A 21 -3.70 12.22 -17.80
CA PHE A 21 -2.63 11.31 -17.37
C PHE A 21 -3.05 10.28 -16.31
N LEU A 22 -4.17 10.46 -15.64
CA LEU A 22 -4.69 9.50 -14.67
C LEU A 22 -5.99 8.85 -15.16
N VAL A 23 -7.01 9.65 -15.46
CA VAL A 23 -8.34 9.10 -15.75
C VAL A 23 -8.37 8.40 -17.10
N LEU A 24 -7.79 8.99 -18.15
CA LEU A 24 -7.81 8.41 -19.49
C LEU A 24 -7.07 7.07 -19.56
N PRO A 25 -5.84 6.88 -19.05
CA PRO A 25 -5.21 5.56 -18.99
C PRO A 25 -6.01 4.53 -18.19
N LEU A 26 -6.62 4.93 -17.06
CA LEU A 26 -7.48 4.04 -16.29
C LEU A 26 -8.72 3.62 -17.10
N LEU A 27 -9.35 4.54 -17.84
CA LEU A 27 -10.47 4.21 -18.73
C LEU A 27 -10.05 3.25 -19.83
N ILE A 28 -8.87 3.42 -20.43
CA ILE A 28 -8.34 2.48 -21.45
C ILE A 28 -8.21 1.08 -20.84
N VAL A 29 -7.57 0.95 -19.68
CA VAL A 29 -7.42 -0.34 -19.00
C VAL A 29 -8.79 -0.92 -18.61
N PHE A 30 -9.75 -0.08 -18.19
CA PHE A 30 -11.12 -0.52 -17.92
C PHE A 30 -11.80 -1.09 -19.19
N VAL A 31 -11.70 -0.38 -20.32
CA VAL A 31 -12.24 -0.87 -21.59
C VAL A 31 -11.57 -2.19 -22.00
N TYR A 32 -10.24 -2.31 -21.80
CA TYR A 32 -9.51 -3.55 -22.08
C TYR A 32 -10.04 -4.73 -21.24
N SER A 33 -10.45 -4.50 -20.00
CA SER A 33 -11.02 -5.55 -19.14
C SER A 33 -12.33 -6.13 -19.66
N LEU A 34 -13.02 -5.40 -20.54
CA LEU A 34 -14.28 -5.80 -21.17
C LEU A 34 -14.11 -6.33 -22.61
N LEU A 35 -12.90 -6.29 -23.15
CA LEU A 35 -12.61 -6.78 -24.50
C LEU A 35 -12.18 -8.26 -24.48
N THR A 36 -12.32 -8.92 -25.64
CA THR A 36 -11.87 -10.30 -25.82
C THR A 36 -10.40 -10.31 -26.24
N ARG A 37 -9.64 -11.29 -25.75
CA ARG A 37 -8.30 -11.56 -26.25
C ARG A 37 -8.38 -12.10 -27.68
N THR A 38 -7.73 -11.43 -28.61
CA THR A 38 -7.70 -11.87 -30.05
C THR A 38 -6.40 -12.60 -30.37
N ASP A 39 -5.27 -12.13 -29.84
CA ASP A 39 -3.95 -12.72 -30.02
C ASP A 39 -3.06 -12.37 -28.81
N VAL A 40 -1.80 -12.81 -28.80
CA VAL A 40 -0.84 -12.47 -27.75
C VAL A 40 -0.60 -10.95 -27.75
N GLY A 41 -0.90 -10.30 -26.63
CA GLY A 41 -0.76 -8.85 -26.48
C GLY A 41 -1.80 -8.02 -27.24
N GLN A 42 -2.86 -8.63 -27.78
CA GLN A 42 -3.91 -7.94 -28.51
C GLN A 42 -5.29 -8.15 -27.87
N VAL A 43 -6.11 -7.11 -27.96
CA VAL A 43 -7.49 -7.10 -27.50
C VAL A 43 -8.40 -6.59 -28.61
N GLY A 44 -9.59 -7.13 -28.71
CA GLY A 44 -10.54 -6.76 -29.75
C GLY A 44 -11.99 -7.06 -29.37
N LEU A 45 -12.90 -6.76 -30.30
CA LEU A 45 -14.31 -7.09 -30.16
C LEU A 45 -14.54 -8.60 -30.33
N PRO A 46 -15.61 -9.16 -29.74
CA PRO A 46 -16.70 -8.47 -29.05
C PRO A 46 -16.37 -8.06 -27.59
N PHE A 47 -17.24 -7.24 -27.01
CA PHE A 47 -17.22 -7.00 -25.55
C PHE A 47 -17.69 -8.27 -24.83
N THR A 48 -16.99 -8.60 -23.74
CA THR A 48 -17.27 -9.78 -22.91
C THR A 48 -17.10 -9.49 -21.42
N LEU A 49 -17.81 -10.23 -20.59
CA LEU A 49 -17.61 -10.27 -19.14
C LEU A 49 -16.81 -11.49 -18.69
N GLU A 50 -16.35 -12.32 -19.62
CA GLU A 50 -15.60 -13.55 -19.35
C GLU A 50 -14.34 -13.29 -18.50
N ASN A 51 -13.59 -12.20 -18.79
CA ASN A 51 -12.42 -11.83 -17.98
C ASN A 51 -12.78 -11.62 -16.51
N TRP A 52 -13.93 -10.99 -16.24
CA TRP A 52 -14.41 -10.78 -14.89
C TRP A 52 -14.89 -12.08 -14.22
N GLN A 53 -15.52 -12.97 -14.98
CA GLN A 53 -15.88 -14.30 -14.50
C GLN A 53 -14.62 -15.08 -14.09
N ARG A 54 -13.58 -15.08 -14.92
CA ARG A 54 -12.27 -15.68 -14.64
C ARG A 54 -11.61 -15.07 -13.41
N VAL A 55 -11.71 -13.76 -13.22
CA VAL A 55 -11.18 -13.08 -12.01
C VAL A 55 -11.82 -13.63 -10.74
N PHE A 56 -13.13 -13.91 -10.76
CA PHE A 56 -13.87 -14.50 -9.64
C PHE A 56 -13.76 -16.04 -9.56
N GLY A 57 -12.96 -16.65 -10.42
CA GLY A 57 -12.67 -18.08 -10.37
C GLY A 57 -13.60 -18.96 -11.23
N TYR A 58 -14.47 -18.38 -12.05
CA TYR A 58 -15.27 -19.15 -12.99
C TYR A 58 -14.56 -19.26 -14.34
N ASP A 59 -14.14 -20.46 -14.71
CA ASP A 59 -13.55 -20.72 -16.03
C ASP A 59 -14.67 -21.20 -16.99
N ALA A 60 -15.03 -20.33 -17.94
CA ALA A 60 -16.06 -20.62 -18.91
C ALA A 60 -15.69 -21.77 -19.90
N LEU A 61 -14.39 -22.07 -20.05
CA LEU A 61 -13.93 -23.14 -20.93
C LEU A 61 -14.13 -24.55 -20.32
N PHE A 62 -14.02 -24.64 -19.00
CA PHE A 62 -14.12 -25.92 -18.27
C PHE A 62 -15.41 -26.03 -17.46
N GLU A 63 -16.25 -24.98 -17.43
CA GLU A 63 -17.45 -24.89 -16.58
C GLU A 63 -17.15 -25.19 -15.09
N GLU A 64 -15.90 -24.96 -14.67
CA GLU A 64 -15.40 -25.31 -13.34
C GLU A 64 -15.06 -24.06 -12.56
N PHE A 65 -15.36 -24.07 -11.25
CA PHE A 65 -14.99 -23.01 -10.34
C PHE A 65 -13.62 -23.29 -9.72
N VAL A 66 -12.60 -22.53 -10.14
CA VAL A 66 -11.23 -22.61 -9.62
C VAL A 66 -10.90 -21.31 -8.86
N PRO A 67 -10.92 -21.33 -7.53
CA PRO A 67 -10.75 -20.11 -6.70
C PRO A 67 -9.31 -19.63 -6.59
N ASP A 68 -8.40 -20.06 -7.46
CA ASP A 68 -6.96 -19.76 -7.37
C ASP A 68 -6.67 -18.27 -7.30
N ASN A 69 -7.37 -17.46 -8.10
CA ASN A 69 -7.20 -16.00 -8.11
C ASN A 69 -7.60 -15.36 -6.78
N LEU A 70 -8.71 -15.82 -6.20
CA LEU A 70 -9.19 -15.33 -4.90
C LEU A 70 -8.24 -15.74 -3.77
N GLN A 71 -7.67 -16.95 -3.85
CA GLN A 71 -6.66 -17.41 -2.88
C GLN A 71 -5.38 -16.56 -2.97
N VAL A 72 -4.92 -16.25 -4.21
CA VAL A 72 -3.75 -15.38 -4.41
C VAL A 72 -4.05 -13.96 -3.94
N LEU A 73 -5.24 -13.43 -4.21
CA LEU A 73 -5.67 -12.11 -3.71
C LEU A 73 -5.69 -12.09 -2.17
N TRP A 74 -6.32 -13.09 -1.55
CA TRP A 74 -6.35 -13.22 -0.09
C TRP A 74 -4.95 -13.31 0.52
N ARG A 75 -4.07 -14.12 -0.07
CA ARG A 75 -2.68 -14.23 0.34
C ARG A 75 -1.96 -12.89 0.23
N SER A 76 -2.20 -12.13 -0.85
CA SER A 76 -1.60 -10.81 -1.05
C SER A 76 -2.04 -9.82 0.02
N VAL A 77 -3.34 -9.78 0.34
CA VAL A 77 -3.88 -8.94 1.43
C VAL A 77 -3.26 -9.33 2.77
N TRP A 78 -3.15 -10.64 3.04
CA TRP A 78 -2.56 -11.15 4.27
C TRP A 78 -1.07 -10.83 4.40
N VAL A 79 -0.28 -11.07 3.34
CA VAL A 79 1.16 -10.78 3.31
C VAL A 79 1.42 -9.27 3.41
N ALA A 80 0.68 -8.45 2.67
CA ALA A 80 0.77 -6.99 2.76
C ALA A 80 0.36 -6.50 4.16
N GLY A 81 -0.69 -7.07 4.76
CA GLY A 81 -1.13 -6.78 6.12
C GLY A 81 -0.07 -7.12 7.17
N LEU A 82 0.55 -8.31 7.06
CA LEU A 82 1.64 -8.71 7.96
C LEU A 82 2.87 -7.81 7.82
N ALA A 83 3.29 -7.49 6.58
CA ALA A 83 4.41 -6.59 6.34
C ALA A 83 4.13 -5.18 6.91
N THR A 84 2.90 -4.68 6.72
CA THR A 84 2.46 -3.41 7.31
C THR A 84 2.43 -3.48 8.83
N GLY A 85 1.93 -4.58 9.41
CA GLY A 85 1.94 -4.82 10.85
C GLY A 85 3.35 -4.81 11.43
N LEU A 86 4.32 -5.42 10.73
CA LEU A 86 5.74 -5.34 11.10
C LEU A 86 6.29 -3.92 11.01
N CYS A 87 5.89 -3.16 9.98
CA CYS A 87 6.26 -1.74 9.88
C CYS A 87 5.67 -0.92 11.03
N VAL A 88 4.42 -1.20 11.45
CA VAL A 88 3.81 -0.56 12.64
C VAL A 88 4.58 -0.93 13.89
N LEU A 89 4.85 -2.21 14.11
CA LEU A 89 5.51 -2.71 15.30
C LEU A 89 6.93 -2.13 15.48
N LEU A 90 7.69 -2.02 14.38
CA LEU A 90 9.06 -1.52 14.40
C LEU A 90 9.12 0.00 14.21
N GLY A 91 8.31 0.52 13.32
CA GLY A 91 8.35 1.91 12.89
C GLY A 91 7.71 2.88 13.89
N TYR A 92 6.66 2.45 14.61
CA TYR A 92 6.01 3.32 15.58
C TYR A 92 6.96 3.67 16.76
N PRO A 93 7.59 2.70 17.44
CA PRO A 93 8.61 3.00 18.45
C PRO A 93 9.81 3.76 17.88
N LEU A 94 10.24 3.44 16.65
CA LEU A 94 11.35 4.12 16.00
C LEU A 94 11.05 5.61 15.76
N ALA A 95 9.82 5.95 15.36
CA ALA A 95 9.39 7.32 15.15
C ALA A 95 9.47 8.14 16.46
N PHE A 96 9.01 7.57 17.58
CA PHE A 96 9.15 8.20 18.92
C PHE A 96 10.60 8.33 19.34
N TYR A 97 11.41 7.30 19.13
CA TYR A 97 12.83 7.35 19.42
C TYR A 97 13.52 8.48 18.65
N ILE A 98 13.23 8.64 17.36
CA ILE A 98 13.77 9.73 16.53
C ILE A 98 13.31 11.09 17.05
N ALA A 99 12.03 11.25 17.36
CA ALA A 99 11.46 12.50 17.84
C ALA A 99 12.06 12.94 19.19
N ALA A 100 12.39 12.00 20.06
CA ALA A 100 12.99 12.27 21.37
C ALA A 100 14.47 12.67 21.32
N GLN A 101 15.13 12.57 20.15
CA GLN A 101 16.55 12.91 20.03
C GLN A 101 16.79 14.42 19.90
N SER A 102 18.01 14.86 20.26
CA SER A 102 18.46 16.22 19.97
C SER A 102 18.42 16.50 18.46
N GLU A 103 18.24 17.76 18.08
CA GLU A 103 18.05 18.18 16.68
C GLU A 103 19.13 17.64 15.71
N ARG A 104 20.39 17.61 16.14
CA ARG A 104 21.50 17.07 15.33
C ARG A 104 21.38 15.57 15.13
N ARG A 105 21.07 14.81 16.20
CA ARG A 105 20.89 13.35 16.14
C ARG A 105 19.65 12.99 15.34
N ARG A 106 18.57 13.72 15.55
CA ARG A 106 17.29 13.54 14.84
C ARG A 106 17.47 13.67 13.33
N ARG A 107 18.13 14.73 12.87
CA ARG A 107 18.48 14.92 11.46
C ARG A 107 19.32 13.77 10.90
N LEU A 108 20.30 13.31 11.65
CA LEU A 108 21.14 12.18 11.24
C LEU A 108 20.33 10.89 11.12
N LEU A 109 19.45 10.57 12.09
CA LEU A 109 18.62 9.36 12.06
C LEU A 109 17.62 9.37 10.91
N LEU A 110 16.97 10.51 10.64
CA LEU A 110 16.08 10.66 9.48
C LEU A 110 16.85 10.49 8.18
N LEU A 111 18.05 11.04 8.09
CA LEU A 111 18.91 10.88 6.92
C LEU A 111 19.31 9.42 6.74
N LEU A 112 19.72 8.72 7.79
CA LEU A 112 20.05 7.29 7.76
C LEU A 112 18.85 6.42 7.36
N LEU A 113 17.64 6.81 7.76
CA LEU A 113 16.40 6.15 7.35
C LEU A 113 16.14 6.28 5.85
N ILE A 114 16.48 7.43 5.25
CA ILE A 114 16.19 7.75 3.85
C ILE A 114 17.35 7.34 2.91
N ILE A 115 18.60 7.35 3.35
CA ILE A 115 19.79 7.01 2.53
C ILE A 115 19.61 5.72 1.71
N PRO A 116 19.07 4.61 2.27
CA PRO A 116 18.89 3.39 1.49
C PRO A 116 18.00 3.59 0.25
N PHE A 117 17.09 4.58 0.25
CA PHE A 117 16.22 4.87 -0.90
C PHE A 117 16.94 5.43 -2.11
N TRP A 118 18.12 6.02 -1.94
CA TRP A 118 18.93 6.54 -3.04
C TRP A 118 19.67 5.43 -3.78
N THR A 119 19.71 4.23 -3.20
CA THR A 119 20.25 3.05 -3.89
C THR A 119 19.16 2.37 -4.73
N ASN A 120 19.59 1.66 -5.78
CA ASN A 120 18.66 0.94 -6.64
C ASN A 120 17.85 -0.09 -5.85
N PHE A 121 16.53 -0.11 -6.06
CA PHE A 121 15.61 -0.99 -5.36
C PHE A 121 15.93 -2.47 -5.56
N LEU A 122 16.23 -2.88 -6.82
CA LEU A 122 16.54 -4.28 -7.14
C LEU A 122 17.81 -4.74 -6.42
N ILE A 123 18.86 -3.93 -6.42
CA ILE A 123 20.13 -4.28 -5.73
C ILE A 123 19.87 -4.52 -4.25
N ARG A 124 19.04 -3.70 -3.61
CA ARG A 124 18.68 -3.87 -2.21
C ARG A 124 17.94 -5.19 -1.95
N ILE A 125 17.00 -5.54 -2.83
CA ILE A 125 16.26 -6.80 -2.69
C ILE A 125 17.15 -8.01 -2.95
N TYR A 126 18.04 -7.95 -3.94
CA TYR A 126 19.04 -9.01 -4.17
C TYR A 126 20.01 -9.19 -3.01
N ALA A 127 20.38 -8.11 -2.31
CA ALA A 127 21.22 -8.20 -1.11
C ALA A 127 20.58 -9.09 -0.01
N TRP A 128 19.24 -9.10 0.10
CA TRP A 128 18.54 -9.96 1.04
C TRP A 128 18.72 -11.46 0.75
N ILE A 129 18.92 -11.86 -0.51
CA ILE A 129 19.25 -13.26 -0.86
C ILE A 129 20.56 -13.66 -0.18
N ILE A 130 21.60 -12.79 -0.30
CA ILE A 130 22.92 -13.04 0.27
C ILE A 130 22.83 -13.15 1.80
N ILE A 131 22.03 -12.29 2.43
CA ILE A 131 21.85 -12.26 3.88
C ILE A 131 21.05 -13.49 4.38
N LEU A 132 19.97 -13.87 3.69
CA LEU A 132 19.03 -14.89 4.20
C LEU A 132 19.41 -16.31 3.81
N ARG A 133 20.15 -16.50 2.73
CA ARG A 133 20.54 -17.82 2.22
C ARG A 133 21.34 -18.66 3.22
N PRO A 134 22.34 -18.13 3.97
CA PRO A 134 23.07 -18.89 4.96
C PRO A 134 22.23 -19.41 6.12
N PHE A 135 21.10 -18.74 6.42
CA PHE A 135 20.17 -19.14 7.48
C PHE A 135 19.07 -20.09 7.01
N GLY A 136 19.07 -20.52 5.74
CA GLY A 136 18.04 -21.38 5.17
C GLY A 136 16.66 -20.70 5.05
N LEU A 137 16.61 -19.36 5.14
CA LEU A 137 15.37 -18.58 5.08
C LEU A 137 14.97 -18.16 3.65
N PHE A 138 15.78 -18.45 2.66
CA PHE A 138 15.55 -18.12 1.24
C PHE A 138 15.47 -19.40 0.39
N PRO A 139 14.51 -19.52 -0.56
CA PRO A 139 13.33 -18.66 -0.76
C PRO A 139 12.20 -19.00 0.23
N SER A 140 11.50 -17.98 0.72
CA SER A 140 10.37 -18.20 1.66
C SER A 140 9.45 -16.98 1.77
N THR A 141 8.24 -17.18 2.29
CA THR A 141 7.32 -16.10 2.64
C THR A 141 7.91 -15.18 3.72
N LEU A 142 8.72 -15.73 4.64
CA LEU A 142 9.41 -14.93 5.64
C LEU A 142 10.43 -13.98 5.00
N ALA A 143 11.18 -14.43 3.98
CA ALA A 143 12.09 -13.58 3.22
C ALA A 143 11.34 -12.44 2.54
N VAL A 144 10.17 -12.72 1.95
CA VAL A 144 9.29 -11.70 1.35
C VAL A 144 8.85 -10.68 2.40
N LEU A 145 8.39 -11.12 3.57
CA LEU A 145 7.97 -10.24 4.66
C LEU A 145 9.10 -9.33 5.14
N LEU A 146 10.30 -9.88 5.34
CA LEU A 146 11.47 -9.09 5.74
C LEU A 146 11.87 -8.07 4.67
N GLY A 147 11.90 -8.51 3.40
CA GLY A 147 12.18 -7.62 2.27
C GLY A 147 11.17 -6.49 2.12
N MET A 148 9.87 -6.79 2.24
CA MET A 148 8.78 -5.80 2.21
C MET A 148 8.88 -4.83 3.40
N THR A 149 9.07 -5.36 4.61
CA THR A 149 9.20 -4.53 5.82
C THR A 149 10.36 -3.55 5.66
N TYR A 150 11.53 -4.04 5.26
CA TYR A 150 12.69 -3.18 4.98
C TYR A 150 12.41 -2.14 3.90
N ALA A 151 11.76 -2.54 2.80
CA ALA A 151 11.48 -1.65 1.67
C ALA A 151 10.48 -0.55 2.03
N TYR A 152 9.49 -0.84 2.88
CA TYR A 152 8.39 0.08 3.15
C TYR A 152 8.46 0.77 4.52
N LEU A 153 9.36 0.35 5.42
CA LEU A 153 9.52 0.95 6.77
C LEU A 153 9.64 2.48 6.76
N PRO A 154 10.42 3.13 5.89
CA PRO A 154 10.51 4.59 5.86
C PRO A 154 9.21 5.27 5.45
N PHE A 155 8.39 4.67 4.58
CA PHE A 155 7.07 5.20 4.22
C PHE A 155 6.10 5.21 5.41
N PHE A 156 6.30 4.29 6.36
CA PHE A 156 5.57 4.27 7.61
C PHE A 156 6.14 5.28 8.62
N VAL A 157 7.46 5.25 8.83
CA VAL A 157 8.10 6.04 9.89
C VAL A 157 7.97 7.55 9.68
N LEU A 158 8.11 8.04 8.44
CA LEU A 158 8.11 9.47 8.17
C LEU A 158 6.80 10.18 8.53
N PRO A 159 5.60 9.72 8.11
CA PRO A 159 4.35 10.37 8.49
C PRO A 159 4.04 10.21 9.98
N VAL A 160 4.40 9.07 10.58
CA VAL A 160 4.25 8.88 12.03
C VAL A 160 5.14 9.85 12.80
N TYR A 161 6.42 9.97 12.43
CA TYR A 161 7.34 10.92 13.00
C TYR A 161 6.80 12.36 12.91
N ALA A 162 6.28 12.76 11.75
CA ALA A 162 5.73 14.11 11.57
C ALA A 162 4.50 14.38 12.46
N SER A 163 3.76 13.34 12.85
CA SER A 163 2.66 13.47 13.82
C SER A 163 3.17 13.46 15.26
N VAL A 164 4.15 12.61 15.59
CA VAL A 164 4.77 12.55 16.93
C VAL A 164 5.45 13.88 17.29
N GLU A 165 6.09 14.53 16.32
CA GLU A 165 6.75 15.83 16.53
C GLU A 165 5.76 16.93 16.93
N LYS A 166 4.48 16.79 16.60
CA LYS A 166 3.40 17.74 16.89
C LYS A 166 2.62 17.42 18.16
N VAL A 167 2.97 16.35 18.89
CA VAL A 167 2.27 15.95 20.10
C VAL A 167 2.38 17.04 21.18
N ASP A 168 1.24 17.47 21.69
CA ASP A 168 1.19 18.36 22.86
C ASP A 168 1.35 17.52 24.14
N TRP A 169 2.56 17.54 24.67
CA TRP A 169 2.93 16.80 25.88
C TRP A 169 2.21 17.31 27.14
N ARG A 170 1.69 18.55 27.12
CA ARG A 170 0.90 19.09 28.25
C ARG A 170 -0.38 18.30 28.49
N LEU A 171 -0.96 17.71 27.44
CA LEU A 171 -2.12 16.84 27.59
C LEU A 171 -1.77 15.53 28.30
N VAL A 172 -0.53 15.06 28.14
CA VAL A 172 -0.03 13.87 28.86
C VAL A 172 0.16 14.21 30.34
N GLU A 173 0.82 15.34 30.66
CA GLU A 173 1.00 15.84 32.02
C GLU A 173 -0.35 16.05 32.70
N ALA A 174 -1.31 16.70 32.04
CA ALA A 174 -2.67 16.89 32.58
C ALA A 174 -3.40 15.56 32.87
N ALA A 175 -3.22 14.54 32.01
CA ALA A 175 -3.81 13.22 32.25
C ALA A 175 -3.17 12.54 33.48
N GLU A 176 -1.86 12.68 33.68
CA GLU A 176 -1.14 12.15 34.82
C GLU A 176 -1.52 12.89 36.12
N ASP A 177 -1.71 14.21 36.09
CA ASP A 177 -2.19 15.02 37.22
C ASP A 177 -3.60 14.60 37.65
N LEU A 178 -4.44 14.11 36.71
CA LEU A 178 -5.74 13.54 36.99
C LEU A 178 -5.69 12.07 37.45
N GLY A 179 -4.49 11.54 37.72
CA GLY A 179 -4.26 10.20 38.26
C GLY A 179 -4.18 9.09 37.20
N ALA A 180 -4.02 9.41 35.92
CA ALA A 180 -3.78 8.39 34.92
C ALA A 180 -2.36 7.80 35.09
N THR A 181 -2.27 6.47 34.94
CA THR A 181 -0.95 5.83 34.81
C THR A 181 -0.27 6.24 33.50
N PRO A 182 1.07 6.21 33.38
CA PRO A 182 1.79 6.57 32.15
C PRO A 182 1.28 5.80 30.91
N ALA A 183 0.96 4.51 31.06
CA ALA A 183 0.37 3.72 29.97
C ALA A 183 -1.02 4.25 29.57
N ARG A 184 -1.86 4.63 30.54
CA ARG A 184 -3.19 5.18 30.29
C ARG A 184 -3.11 6.56 29.66
N ALA A 185 -2.22 7.43 30.12
CA ALA A 185 -1.95 8.74 29.53
C ALA A 185 -1.46 8.62 28.09
N PHE A 186 -0.55 7.66 27.81
CA PHE A 186 -0.11 7.37 26.44
C PHE A 186 -1.27 7.00 25.50
N TRP A 187 -2.12 6.05 25.89
CA TRP A 187 -3.26 5.62 25.06
C TRP A 187 -4.35 6.69 24.94
N ALA A 188 -4.57 7.50 25.97
CA ALA A 188 -5.62 8.50 25.99
C ALA A 188 -5.22 9.84 25.36
N ALA A 189 -3.95 10.26 25.49
CA ALA A 189 -3.49 11.56 25.02
C ALA A 189 -2.56 11.46 23.81
N VAL A 190 -1.59 10.53 23.77
CA VAL A 190 -0.59 10.47 22.70
C VAL A 190 -1.12 9.77 21.44
N VAL A 191 -1.72 8.58 21.61
CA VAL A 191 -2.21 7.77 20.46
C VAL A 191 -3.22 8.53 19.62
N PRO A 192 -4.24 9.22 20.17
CA PRO A 192 -5.19 9.99 19.37
C PRO A 192 -4.53 11.11 18.54
N GLN A 193 -3.53 11.79 19.10
CA GLN A 193 -2.81 12.85 18.40
C GLN A 193 -1.93 12.32 17.28
N THR A 194 -1.38 11.11 17.41
CA THR A 194 -0.52 10.48 16.41
C THR A 194 -1.29 9.64 15.39
N LEU A 195 -2.59 9.42 15.61
CA LEU A 195 -3.44 8.60 14.75
C LEU A 195 -3.44 9.03 13.27
N PRO A 196 -3.48 10.34 12.91
CA PRO A 196 -3.41 10.75 11.51
C PRO A 196 -2.13 10.30 10.82
N GLY A 197 -0.98 10.41 11.50
CA GLY A 197 0.31 9.94 10.96
C GLY A 197 0.41 8.42 10.90
N LEU A 198 -0.10 7.73 11.92
CA LEU A 198 -0.15 6.26 11.94
C LEU A 198 -0.94 5.73 10.75
N VAL A 199 -2.09 6.30 10.48
CA VAL A 199 -2.93 5.88 9.36
C VAL A 199 -2.31 6.24 8.02
N ALA A 200 -1.79 7.44 7.87
CA ALA A 200 -1.04 7.80 6.66
C ALA A 200 0.11 6.82 6.41
N GLY A 201 0.86 6.45 7.46
CA GLY A 201 1.91 5.45 7.40
C GLY A 201 1.42 4.06 6.98
N VAL A 202 0.30 3.60 7.55
CA VAL A 202 -0.34 2.32 7.17
C VAL A 202 -0.74 2.33 5.69
N ILE A 203 -1.39 3.38 5.21
CA ILE A 203 -1.82 3.48 3.81
C ILE A 203 -0.61 3.49 2.87
N LEU A 204 0.39 4.34 3.17
CA LEU A 204 1.60 4.46 2.36
C LEU A 204 2.46 3.19 2.34
N THR A 205 2.26 2.29 3.29
CA THR A 205 2.93 0.99 3.36
C THR A 205 2.10 -0.12 2.74
N PHE A 206 0.82 -0.23 3.10
CA PHE A 206 -0.06 -1.32 2.70
C PHE A 206 -0.37 -1.30 1.20
N VAL A 207 -0.67 -0.12 0.62
CA VAL A 207 -1.05 -0.02 -0.79
C VAL A 207 0.09 -0.47 -1.72
N PRO A 208 1.33 0.03 -1.60
CA PRO A 208 2.43 -0.48 -2.41
C PRO A 208 2.79 -1.95 -2.11
N ALA A 209 2.66 -2.38 -0.85
CA ALA A 209 2.91 -3.77 -0.47
C ALA A 209 1.94 -4.73 -1.14
N LEU A 210 0.65 -4.36 -1.26
CA LEU A 210 -0.38 -5.17 -1.91
C LEU A 210 -0.10 -5.37 -3.41
N GLY A 211 0.37 -4.33 -4.11
CA GLY A 211 0.66 -4.37 -5.55
C GLY A 211 2.07 -4.85 -5.90
N THR A 212 2.93 -5.12 -4.92
CA THR A 212 4.31 -5.51 -5.20
C THR A 212 4.40 -6.89 -5.85
N PHE A 213 5.24 -7.02 -6.87
CA PHE A 213 5.60 -8.31 -7.47
C PHE A 213 7.11 -8.59 -7.37
N VAL A 214 7.93 -7.56 -7.46
CA VAL A 214 9.39 -7.71 -7.50
C VAL A 214 9.94 -8.39 -6.25
N VAL A 215 9.45 -8.02 -5.07
CA VAL A 215 9.94 -8.60 -3.80
C VAL A 215 9.55 -10.07 -3.70
N SER A 216 8.30 -10.42 -4.08
CA SER A 216 7.84 -11.81 -4.05
C SER A 216 8.52 -12.68 -5.13
N ASP A 217 8.78 -12.15 -6.32
CA ASP A 217 9.51 -12.88 -7.36
C ASP A 217 10.94 -13.21 -6.92
N ILE A 218 11.64 -12.21 -6.36
CA ILE A 218 13.06 -12.36 -6.01
C ILE A 218 13.23 -13.15 -4.72
N LEU A 219 12.44 -12.90 -3.68
CA LEU A 219 12.64 -13.49 -2.34
C LEU A 219 11.73 -14.68 -2.04
N GLY A 220 10.57 -14.76 -2.69
CA GLY A 220 9.55 -15.77 -2.39
C GLY A 220 9.65 -17.03 -3.25
N GLY A 221 10.25 -16.93 -4.43
CA GLY A 221 10.23 -18.00 -5.41
C GLY A 221 8.81 -18.35 -5.87
N ALA A 222 8.64 -19.49 -6.53
CA ALA A 222 7.37 -19.93 -7.10
C ALA A 222 6.24 -20.15 -6.06
N LYS A 223 6.59 -20.31 -4.78
CA LYS A 223 5.62 -20.62 -3.70
C LYS A 223 4.88 -19.41 -3.15
N THR A 224 5.34 -18.19 -3.45
CA THR A 224 4.80 -16.96 -2.85
C THR A 224 4.30 -15.98 -3.92
N ALA A 225 3.60 -16.51 -4.95
CA ALA A 225 2.97 -15.65 -5.95
C ALA A 225 1.90 -14.77 -5.28
N LEU A 226 1.98 -13.45 -5.52
CA LEU A 226 1.04 -12.44 -5.07
C LEU A 226 0.25 -11.92 -6.27
N VAL A 227 -0.81 -11.14 -6.02
CA VAL A 227 -1.65 -10.59 -7.09
C VAL A 227 -0.85 -9.72 -8.07
N GLY A 228 0.16 -8.99 -7.60
CA GLY A 228 1.08 -8.24 -8.46
C GLY A 228 1.83 -9.14 -9.46
N ASN A 229 2.22 -10.36 -9.06
CA ASN A 229 2.84 -11.34 -9.96
C ASN A 229 1.85 -11.84 -11.02
N LEU A 230 0.58 -12.10 -10.62
CA LEU A 230 -0.46 -12.47 -11.58
C LEU A 230 -0.65 -11.40 -12.64
N VAL A 231 -0.83 -10.15 -12.21
CA VAL A 231 -1.00 -9.01 -13.12
C VAL A 231 0.22 -8.88 -14.05
N GLN A 232 1.44 -8.89 -13.49
CA GLN A 232 2.68 -8.79 -14.26
C GLN A 232 2.80 -9.91 -15.30
N ASN A 233 2.44 -11.16 -14.94
CA ASN A 233 2.48 -12.29 -15.86
C ASN A 233 1.49 -12.14 -17.01
N GLN A 234 0.28 -11.61 -16.76
CA GLN A 234 -0.73 -11.43 -17.81
C GLN A 234 -0.30 -10.38 -18.84
N PHE A 235 0.26 -9.26 -18.39
CA PHE A 235 0.79 -8.24 -19.31
C PHE A 235 2.11 -8.63 -19.97
N GLY A 236 2.91 -9.48 -19.30
CA GLY A 236 4.22 -9.91 -19.78
C GLY A 236 4.17 -11.24 -20.55
N GLN A 237 4.34 -12.35 -19.83
CA GLN A 237 4.57 -13.67 -20.44
C GLN A 237 3.33 -14.24 -21.14
N SER A 238 2.16 -14.12 -20.53
CA SER A 238 0.90 -14.66 -21.11
C SER A 238 0.36 -13.81 -22.24
N GLY A 239 0.68 -12.50 -22.25
CA GLY A 239 0.15 -11.55 -23.22
C GLY A 239 -1.40 -11.46 -23.21
N ASP A 240 -2.05 -11.78 -22.09
CA ASP A 240 -3.50 -11.66 -21.92
C ASP A 240 -3.84 -10.32 -21.27
N TRP A 241 -3.79 -9.28 -22.06
CA TRP A 241 -3.99 -7.91 -21.57
C TRP A 241 -5.42 -7.65 -21.10
N ALA A 242 -6.40 -8.33 -21.70
CA ALA A 242 -7.80 -8.22 -21.30
C ALA A 242 -8.00 -8.73 -19.86
N TYR A 243 -7.51 -9.93 -19.59
CA TYR A 243 -7.58 -10.51 -18.25
C TYR A 243 -6.70 -9.79 -17.23
N GLY A 244 -5.46 -9.41 -17.61
CA GLY A 244 -4.56 -8.60 -16.78
C GLY A 244 -5.20 -7.27 -16.37
N SER A 245 -5.97 -6.65 -17.26
CA SER A 245 -6.72 -5.43 -16.98
C SER A 245 -7.84 -5.65 -15.96
N ALA A 246 -8.58 -6.75 -16.06
CA ALA A 246 -9.63 -7.10 -15.11
C ALA A 246 -9.04 -7.37 -13.70
N LEU A 247 -7.92 -8.10 -13.61
CA LEU A 247 -7.19 -8.31 -12.35
C LEU A 247 -6.68 -6.99 -11.74
N SER A 248 -6.17 -6.08 -12.57
CA SER A 248 -5.71 -4.75 -12.12
C SER A 248 -6.85 -3.93 -11.53
N PHE A 249 -8.03 -3.97 -12.14
CA PHE A 249 -9.22 -3.29 -11.61
C PHE A 249 -9.75 -3.93 -10.33
N LEU A 250 -9.68 -5.26 -10.20
CA LEU A 250 -10.00 -5.92 -8.93
C LEU A 250 -9.08 -5.43 -7.81
N LEU A 251 -7.76 -5.37 -8.08
CA LEU A 251 -6.79 -4.85 -7.12
C LEU A 251 -7.07 -3.39 -6.75
N LEU A 252 -7.35 -2.55 -7.75
CA LEU A 252 -7.74 -1.15 -7.53
C LEU A 252 -9.00 -1.04 -6.67
N ALA A 253 -10.02 -1.88 -6.94
CA ALA A 253 -11.25 -1.90 -6.16
C ALA A 253 -11.00 -2.26 -4.69
N VAL A 254 -10.16 -3.26 -4.42
CA VAL A 254 -9.76 -3.65 -3.05
C VAL A 254 -9.09 -2.47 -2.32
N VAL A 255 -8.18 -1.77 -2.98
CA VAL A 255 -7.51 -0.58 -2.42
C VAL A 255 -8.52 0.53 -2.15
N LEU A 256 -9.38 0.85 -3.12
CA LEU A 256 -10.39 1.92 -2.97
C LEU A 256 -11.41 1.61 -1.90
N ILE A 257 -11.87 0.35 -1.78
CA ILE A 257 -12.76 -0.08 -0.71
C ILE A 257 -12.07 0.09 0.65
N GLY A 258 -10.81 -0.34 0.77
CA GLY A 258 -10.02 -0.16 2.00
C GLY A 258 -9.89 1.32 2.40
N LEU A 259 -9.56 2.18 1.44
CA LEU A 259 -9.48 3.64 1.66
C LEU A 259 -10.83 4.25 2.02
N TRP A 260 -11.92 3.82 1.37
CA TRP A 260 -13.27 4.30 1.67
C TRP A 260 -13.73 3.89 3.07
N LEU A 261 -13.52 2.63 3.45
CA LEU A 261 -13.84 2.14 4.80
C LEU A 261 -13.06 2.94 5.86
N TYR A 262 -11.78 3.19 5.58
CA TYR A 262 -10.97 4.03 6.45
C TYR A 262 -11.52 5.47 6.55
N ALA A 263 -11.78 6.13 5.42
CA ALA A 263 -12.29 7.51 5.41
C ALA A 263 -13.61 7.62 6.17
N ARG A 264 -14.49 6.61 6.04
CA ARG A 264 -15.73 6.54 6.77
C ARG A 264 -15.53 6.39 8.29
N ALA A 265 -14.61 5.52 8.70
CA ALA A 265 -14.31 5.31 10.12
C ALA A 265 -13.62 6.55 10.76
N ALA A 266 -12.76 7.24 10.01
CA ALA A 266 -12.10 8.46 10.47
C ALA A 266 -13.07 9.66 10.53
N GLY A 267 -13.98 9.78 9.55
CA GLY A 267 -14.97 10.87 9.50
C GLY A 267 -16.01 10.82 10.61
N GLN A 268 -16.38 9.63 11.08
CA GLN A 268 -17.33 9.48 12.21
C GLN A 268 -16.73 9.98 13.52
N ARG A 269 -15.46 9.75 13.79
CA ARG A 269 -14.79 10.26 15.01
C ARG A 269 -14.66 11.78 15.03
N GLY A 270 -14.44 12.42 13.88
CA GLY A 270 -14.38 13.88 13.78
C GLY A 270 -15.72 14.59 13.94
N LEU A 271 -16.86 13.88 13.79
CA LEU A 271 -18.19 14.43 14.02
C LEU A 271 -18.66 14.24 15.48
N GLU A 272 -18.19 13.19 16.16
CA GLU A 272 -18.47 12.95 17.59
C GLU A 272 -17.71 13.94 18.48
N ASP A 273 -16.53 14.41 18.03
CA ASP A 273 -15.72 15.43 18.75
C ASP A 273 -16.29 16.86 18.59
N LEU A 274 -17.27 17.08 17.72
CA LEU A 274 -17.92 18.39 17.47
C LEU A 274 -19.35 18.50 18.06
N ALA A 275 -19.88 17.43 18.64
CA ALA A 275 -21.21 17.38 19.27
C ALA A 275 -21.11 17.36 20.79
#